data_f24ebc99e863d190e3027b7795e54c50
#
_entry.id   f24ebc99e863d190e3027b7795e54c50
#
_cell.length_a   1.000
_cell.length_b   1.000
_cell.length_c   1.000
_cell.angle_alpha   90.00
_cell.angle_beta   90.00
_cell.angle_gamma   90.00
#
_symmetry.space_group_name_H-M   'P 1'
#
loop_
_entity.id
_entity.type
_entity.pdbx_description
1 polymer ?
#
loop_
_entity_poly.entity_id
_entity_poly.type
_entity_poly.pdbx_seq_one_letter_code
_entity_poly.pdbx_strand_id
1 'polypeptide(L)'
;GSTGYFAPMTFLENTKELNQFKRRLSSRIDKKIDINSKAFFYGALSYDHIYTIAHAINNINSKNQAVTPHSLMENLRKVDFIGVTGRVYFSQKSNDRINMPLQIMNSHGFDESSNSVKFESVATVSSEGKLVIDNSKILLPGY
;
A
#
# COMPACT_ATOMS: atom_id res chain seq x y z
N GLY A 1 4.50 -23.80 19.50
CA GLY A 1 4.48 -22.38 19.65
C GLY A 1 4.41 -21.58 18.37
N SER A 2 3.52 -20.61 18.33
CA SER A 2 3.34 -19.67 17.21
C SER A 2 3.83 -18.26 17.59
N THR A 3 4.75 -18.14 18.56
CA THR A 3 5.27 -16.89 19.11
C THR A 3 6.61 -16.54 18.49
N GLY A 4 6.86 -15.24 18.23
CA GLY A 4 8.18 -14.73 17.85
C GLY A 4 8.49 -14.77 16.34
N TYR A 5 7.56 -15.18 15.48
CA TYR A 5 7.76 -15.14 14.03
C TYR A 5 7.54 -13.72 13.48
N PHE A 6 8.31 -13.37 12.45
CA PHE A 6 8.19 -12.10 11.75
C PHE A 6 7.63 -12.30 10.34
N ALA A 7 6.73 -11.42 9.92
CA ALA A 7 6.17 -11.43 8.58
C ALA A 7 6.10 -9.99 8.02
N PRO A 8 6.66 -9.74 6.82
CA PRO A 8 6.47 -8.46 6.15
C PRO A 8 5.06 -8.39 5.54
N MET A 9 4.40 -7.25 5.69
CA MET A 9 3.11 -6.96 5.10
C MET A 9 3.08 -5.55 4.55
N THR A 10 2.42 -5.35 3.41
CA THR A 10 2.09 -4.01 2.92
C THR A 10 0.97 -3.41 3.76
N PHE A 11 0.98 -2.09 3.93
CA PHE A 11 -0.08 -1.36 4.63
C PHE A 11 -0.37 -0.02 3.96
N LEU A 12 -1.46 0.63 4.37
CA LEU A 12 -1.82 1.97 3.90
C LEU A 12 -1.34 3.01 4.90
N GLU A 13 -0.44 3.89 4.47
CA GLU A 13 -0.02 5.04 5.26
C GLU A 13 -1.19 6.02 5.45
N ASN A 14 -1.25 6.65 6.61
CA ASN A 14 -2.27 7.66 6.92
C ASN A 14 -1.93 8.99 6.23
N THR A 15 -2.15 9.06 4.92
CA THR A 15 -1.92 10.24 4.09
C THR A 15 -3.19 11.09 3.93
N LYS A 16 -3.01 12.33 3.47
CA LYS A 16 -4.12 13.23 3.12
C LYS A 16 -4.99 12.62 2.02
N GLU A 17 -4.36 12.02 1.02
CA GLU A 17 -4.98 11.38 -0.14
C GLU A 17 -5.84 10.19 0.28
N LEU A 18 -5.33 9.33 1.16
CA LEU A 18 -6.09 8.22 1.72
C LEU A 18 -7.31 8.71 2.51
N ASN A 19 -7.15 9.75 3.31
CA ASN A 19 -8.25 10.32 4.10
C ASN A 19 -9.33 10.97 3.21
N GLN A 20 -8.94 11.60 2.12
CA GLN A 20 -9.90 12.11 1.13
C GLN A 20 -10.62 10.97 0.40
N PHE A 21 -9.91 9.92 0.03
CA PHE A 21 -10.50 8.72 -0.58
C PHE A 21 -11.54 8.08 0.36
N LYS A 22 -11.19 7.86 1.63
CA LYS A 22 -12.12 7.35 2.65
C LYS A 22 -13.41 8.18 2.74
N ARG A 23 -13.28 9.51 2.81
CA ARG A 23 -14.43 10.41 2.88
C ARG A 23 -15.33 10.32 1.64
N ARG A 24 -14.74 10.32 0.45
CA ARG A 24 -15.50 10.20 -0.82
C ARG A 24 -16.19 8.84 -0.93
N LEU A 25 -15.53 7.78 -0.50
CA LEU A 25 -16.10 6.44 -0.54
C LEU A 25 -17.26 6.33 0.46
N SER A 26 -17.08 6.80 1.70
CA SER A 26 -18.12 6.78 2.74
C SER A 26 -19.37 7.59 2.36
N SER A 27 -19.22 8.66 1.56
CA SER A 27 -20.38 9.44 1.09
C SER A 27 -21.17 8.76 -0.04
N ARG A 28 -20.64 7.70 -0.64
CA ARG A 28 -21.25 7.01 -1.79
C ARG A 28 -21.73 5.59 -1.48
N ILE A 29 -21.23 5.01 -0.39
CA ILE A 29 -21.56 3.65 0.01
C ILE A 29 -22.32 3.74 1.34
N ASP A 30 -23.53 3.25 1.35
CA ASP A 30 -24.41 3.21 2.54
C ASP A 30 -24.03 2.07 3.52
N LYS A 31 -22.73 1.80 3.64
CA LYS A 31 -22.18 0.79 4.53
C LYS A 31 -20.95 1.33 5.26
N LYS A 32 -20.82 0.93 6.54
CA LYS A 32 -19.61 1.21 7.31
C LYS A 32 -18.40 0.57 6.61
N ILE A 33 -17.42 1.40 6.25
CA ILE A 33 -16.19 0.95 5.61
C ILE A 33 -15.21 0.49 6.69
N ASP A 34 -14.84 -0.79 6.64
CA ASP A 34 -13.72 -1.30 7.41
C ASP A 34 -12.42 -1.01 6.67
N ILE A 35 -11.69 0.00 7.15
CA ILE A 35 -10.42 0.45 6.58
C ILE A 35 -9.28 -0.56 6.75
N ASN A 36 -9.43 -1.53 7.64
CA ASN A 36 -8.45 -2.58 7.89
C ASN A 36 -8.74 -3.83 7.05
N SER A 37 -9.85 -3.84 6.33
CA SER A 37 -10.20 -4.99 5.49
C SER A 37 -9.29 -5.10 4.26
N LYS A 38 -9.04 -6.33 3.83
CA LYS A 38 -8.35 -6.60 2.55
C LYS A 38 -9.07 -5.96 1.37
N ALA A 39 -10.42 -5.94 1.40
CA ALA A 39 -11.22 -5.33 0.35
C ALA A 39 -10.93 -3.83 0.21
N PHE A 40 -10.81 -3.11 1.33
CA PHE A 40 -10.45 -1.69 1.29
C PHE A 40 -9.02 -1.48 0.77
N PHE A 41 -8.06 -2.30 1.21
CA PHE A 41 -6.68 -2.25 0.73
C PHE A 41 -6.59 -2.44 -0.79
N TYR A 42 -7.24 -3.49 -1.33
CA TYR A 42 -7.24 -3.73 -2.77
C TYR A 42 -8.02 -2.67 -3.55
N GLY A 43 -9.08 -2.11 -2.96
CA GLY A 43 -9.81 -0.97 -3.54
C GLY A 43 -8.93 0.27 -3.69
N ALA A 44 -8.12 0.58 -2.67
CA ALA A 44 -7.16 1.67 -2.71
C ALA A 44 -6.06 1.44 -3.77
N LEU A 45 -5.53 0.22 -3.87
CA LEU A 45 -4.58 -0.14 -4.93
C LEU A 45 -5.19 0.01 -6.32
N SER A 46 -6.42 -0.48 -6.53
CA SER A 46 -7.12 -0.38 -7.81
C SER A 46 -7.36 1.09 -8.20
N TYR A 47 -7.68 1.93 -7.24
CA TYR A 47 -7.82 3.38 -7.46
C TYR A 47 -6.52 3.98 -8.01
N ASP A 48 -5.38 3.70 -7.36
CA ASP A 48 -4.08 4.20 -7.83
C ASP A 48 -3.68 3.61 -9.18
N HIS A 49 -4.03 2.35 -9.49
CA HIS A 49 -3.78 1.77 -10.81
C HIS A 49 -4.50 2.53 -11.93
N ILE A 50 -5.77 2.90 -11.71
CA ILE A 50 -6.54 3.70 -12.67
C ILE A 50 -5.89 5.08 -12.86
N TYR A 51 -5.49 5.74 -11.78
CA TYR A 51 -4.80 7.02 -11.85
C TYR A 51 -3.43 6.91 -12.54
N THR A 52 -2.71 5.84 -12.32
CA THR A 52 -1.44 5.56 -13.03
C THR A 52 -1.64 5.55 -14.55
N ILE A 53 -2.67 4.85 -15.01
CA ILE A 53 -3.01 4.80 -16.44
C ILE A 53 -3.45 6.19 -16.95
N ALA A 54 -4.27 6.89 -16.17
CA ALA A 54 -4.72 8.23 -16.53
C ALA A 54 -3.56 9.24 -16.65
N HIS A 55 -2.60 9.20 -15.74
CA HIS A 55 -1.39 10.01 -15.81
C HIS A 55 -0.56 9.69 -17.06
N ALA A 56 -0.38 8.41 -17.38
CA ALA A 56 0.38 8.00 -18.57
C ALA A 56 -0.31 8.48 -19.86
N ILE A 57 -1.63 8.32 -19.97
CA ILE A 57 -2.41 8.80 -21.13
C ILE A 57 -2.35 10.32 -21.24
N ASN A 58 -2.49 11.04 -20.13
CA ASN A 58 -2.38 12.50 -20.11
C ASN A 58 -1.01 12.97 -20.60
N ASN A 59 0.07 12.28 -20.19
CA ASN A 59 1.42 12.57 -20.67
C ASN A 59 1.59 12.33 -22.18
N ILE A 60 0.94 11.31 -22.73
CA ILE A 60 0.94 11.03 -24.18
C ILE A 60 0.19 12.13 -24.92
N ASN A 61 -1.01 12.47 -24.45
CA ASN A 61 -1.86 13.48 -25.07
C ASN A 61 -1.22 14.89 -25.05
N SER A 62 -0.55 15.25 -23.95
CA SER A 62 0.15 16.53 -23.82
C SER A 62 1.27 16.71 -24.84
N LYS A 63 1.79 15.62 -25.41
CA LYS A 63 2.82 15.60 -26.45
C LYS A 63 2.25 15.42 -27.87
N ASN A 64 0.90 15.43 -28.02
CA ASN A 64 0.21 15.12 -29.27
C ASN A 64 0.63 13.78 -29.89
N GLN A 65 0.91 12.78 -29.07
CA GLN A 65 1.32 11.43 -29.49
C GLN A 65 0.09 10.51 -29.53
N ALA A 66 0.14 9.50 -30.40
CA ALA A 66 -0.87 8.46 -30.42
C ALA A 66 -0.71 7.53 -29.20
N VAL A 67 -1.86 7.13 -28.61
CA VAL A 67 -1.88 6.11 -27.54
C VAL A 67 -1.71 4.74 -28.20
N THR A 68 -0.54 4.17 -28.05
CA THR A 68 -0.21 2.82 -28.50
C THR A 68 0.29 1.99 -27.30
N PRO A 69 0.37 0.65 -27.39
CA PRO A 69 0.96 -0.16 -26.32
C PRO A 69 2.37 0.30 -25.96
N HIS A 70 3.18 0.67 -26.94
CA HIS A 70 4.54 1.13 -26.73
C HIS A 70 4.58 2.49 -26.00
N SER A 71 3.88 3.51 -26.52
CA SER A 71 3.85 4.84 -25.89
C SER A 71 3.22 4.78 -24.49
N LEU A 72 2.22 3.92 -24.27
CA LEU A 72 1.62 3.70 -22.95
C LEU A 72 2.64 3.14 -21.96
N MET A 73 3.36 2.07 -22.32
CA MET A 73 4.38 1.46 -21.47
C MET A 73 5.52 2.42 -21.14
N GLU A 74 5.99 3.20 -22.11
CA GLU A 74 7.01 4.22 -21.84
C GLU A 74 6.55 5.29 -20.85
N ASN A 75 5.30 5.73 -20.96
CA ASN A 75 4.77 6.77 -20.09
C ASN A 75 4.35 6.21 -18.72
N LEU A 76 3.89 4.96 -18.61
CA LEU A 76 3.66 4.28 -17.34
C LEU A 76 4.93 4.23 -16.48
N ARG A 77 6.08 3.93 -17.08
CA ARG A 77 7.38 3.91 -16.38
C ARG A 77 7.81 5.28 -15.84
N LYS A 78 7.29 6.36 -16.40
CA LYS A 78 7.62 7.74 -16.02
C LYS A 78 6.63 8.36 -15.06
N VAL A 79 5.60 7.61 -14.69
CA VAL A 79 4.59 8.09 -13.72
C VAL A 79 5.24 8.24 -12.35
N ASP A 80 4.96 9.40 -11.72
CA ASP A 80 5.36 9.71 -10.35
C ASP A 80 4.31 10.66 -9.75
N PHE A 81 3.53 10.18 -8.78
CA PHE A 81 2.52 10.98 -8.08
C PHE A 81 2.25 10.45 -6.68
N ILE A 82 1.60 11.26 -5.84
CA ILE A 82 1.11 10.83 -4.53
C ILE A 82 -0.30 10.31 -4.70
N GLY A 83 -0.45 9.00 -4.54
CA GLY A 83 -1.71 8.28 -4.59
C GLY A 83 -2.32 8.03 -3.21
N VAL A 84 -3.43 7.31 -3.18
CA VAL A 84 -4.10 6.91 -1.92
C VAL A 84 -3.31 5.83 -1.15
N THR A 85 -2.42 5.12 -1.83
CA THR A 85 -1.53 4.12 -1.25
C THR A 85 -0.09 4.63 -1.03
N GLY A 86 0.10 5.95 -0.97
CA GLY A 86 1.40 6.61 -0.90
C GLY A 86 1.96 6.96 -2.28
N ARG A 87 3.26 7.26 -2.37
CA ARG A 87 3.89 7.61 -3.64
C ARG A 87 3.87 6.45 -4.62
N VAL A 88 3.41 6.73 -5.84
CA VAL A 88 3.35 5.76 -6.95
C VAL A 88 4.40 6.12 -7.98
N TYR A 89 5.46 5.33 -8.06
CA TYR A 89 6.52 5.46 -9.08
C TYR A 89 7.19 4.11 -9.30
N PHE A 90 7.90 3.96 -10.44
CA PHE A 90 8.37 2.67 -10.92
C PHE A 90 9.88 2.62 -11.12
N SER A 91 10.46 1.45 -10.89
CA SER A 91 11.85 1.17 -11.22
C SER A 91 12.04 1.18 -12.74
N GLN A 92 13.03 1.92 -13.21
CA GLN A 92 13.40 1.91 -14.64
C GLN A 92 14.05 0.58 -15.08
N LYS A 93 14.48 -0.25 -14.13
CA LYS A 93 15.14 -1.54 -14.41
C LYS A 93 14.15 -2.70 -14.41
N SER A 94 13.30 -2.81 -13.36
CA SER A 94 12.38 -3.95 -13.19
C SER A 94 10.94 -3.65 -13.60
N ASN A 95 10.59 -2.38 -13.81
CA ASN A 95 9.22 -1.89 -14.01
C ASN A 95 8.28 -2.10 -12.80
N ASP A 96 8.83 -2.52 -11.66
CA ASP A 96 8.05 -2.68 -10.44
C ASP A 96 7.82 -1.35 -9.75
N ARG A 97 6.69 -1.22 -9.06
CA ARG A 97 6.47 -0.10 -8.17
C ARG A 97 7.48 -0.18 -7.02
N ILE A 98 8.15 0.95 -6.74
CA ILE A 98 9.16 1.05 -5.70
C ILE A 98 8.54 1.65 -4.42
N ASN A 99 9.15 1.29 -3.28
CA ASN A 99 8.85 1.84 -1.96
C ASN A 99 7.37 1.77 -1.56
N MET A 100 6.73 0.61 -1.82
CA MET A 100 5.47 0.32 -1.15
C MET A 100 5.69 0.34 0.37
N PRO A 101 4.80 1.01 1.12
CA PRO A 101 4.90 0.98 2.58
C PRO A 101 4.83 -0.44 3.10
N LEU A 102 5.75 -0.79 4.00
CA LEU A 102 5.84 -2.11 4.61
C LEU A 102 5.75 -2.00 6.12
N GLN A 103 5.09 -2.96 6.74
CA GLN A 103 5.15 -3.20 8.17
C GLN A 103 5.70 -4.59 8.43
N ILE A 104 6.44 -4.73 9.50
CA ILE A 104 6.89 -6.02 10.01
C ILE A 104 5.95 -6.39 11.15
N MET A 105 5.26 -7.50 10.97
CA MET A 105 4.37 -8.09 11.95
C MET A 105 5.15 -9.13 12.76
N ASN A 106 4.96 -9.11 14.08
CA ASN A 106 5.51 -10.11 14.98
C ASN A 106 4.37 -10.93 15.58
N SER A 107 4.51 -12.24 15.60
CA SER A 107 3.49 -13.14 16.17
C SER A 107 3.59 -13.17 17.68
N HIS A 108 2.47 -12.92 18.37
CA HIS A 108 2.33 -12.87 19.82
C HIS A 108 1.62 -14.11 20.41
N GLY A 109 1.53 -15.18 19.62
CA GLY A 109 0.90 -16.43 20.04
C GLY A 109 -0.47 -16.64 19.42
N PHE A 110 -1.09 -17.76 19.80
CA PHE A 110 -2.42 -18.14 19.33
C PHE A 110 -3.48 -17.56 20.26
N ASP A 111 -4.47 -16.91 19.71
CA ASP A 111 -5.63 -16.42 20.43
C ASP A 111 -6.80 -17.39 20.22
N GLU A 112 -7.17 -18.10 21.26
CA GLU A 112 -8.25 -19.10 21.23
C GLU A 112 -9.62 -18.45 20.98
N SER A 113 -9.82 -17.19 21.42
CA SER A 113 -11.09 -16.50 21.25
C SER A 113 -11.40 -16.17 19.79
N SER A 114 -10.38 -15.82 19.01
CA SER A 114 -10.48 -15.53 17.58
C SER A 114 -10.07 -16.72 16.70
N ASN A 115 -9.62 -17.83 17.29
CA ASN A 115 -9.08 -19.01 16.62
C ASN A 115 -8.01 -18.66 15.57
N SER A 116 -7.12 -17.74 15.92
CA SER A 116 -6.10 -17.22 15.01
C SER A 116 -4.80 -16.84 15.73
N VAL A 117 -3.71 -16.71 14.98
CA VAL A 117 -2.46 -16.17 15.51
C VAL A 117 -2.59 -14.66 15.63
N LYS A 118 -2.31 -14.12 16.81
CA LYS A 118 -2.25 -12.69 17.06
C LYS A 118 -0.94 -12.13 16.49
N PHE A 119 -1.04 -11.08 15.69
CA PHE A 119 0.09 -10.33 15.15
C PHE A 119 0.06 -8.88 15.59
N GLU A 120 1.22 -8.34 15.93
CA GLU A 120 1.39 -6.91 16.18
C GLU A 120 2.43 -6.31 15.23
N SER A 121 2.20 -5.07 14.79
CA SER A 121 3.16 -4.33 13.98
C SER A 121 4.27 -3.81 14.89
N VAL A 122 5.49 -4.25 14.64
CA VAL A 122 6.69 -3.91 15.44
C VAL A 122 7.65 -3.00 14.68
N ALA A 123 7.52 -2.91 13.37
CA ALA A 123 8.27 -1.95 12.57
C ALA A 123 7.49 -1.53 11.33
N THR A 124 7.76 -0.33 10.85
CA THR A 124 7.19 0.19 9.59
C THR A 124 8.29 0.84 8.76
N VAL A 125 8.18 0.67 7.43
CA VAL A 125 8.97 1.40 6.45
C VAL A 125 8.00 2.20 5.61
N SER A 126 8.12 3.53 5.63
CA SER A 126 7.26 4.42 4.84
C SER A 126 7.58 4.34 3.34
N SER A 127 6.70 4.87 2.49
CA SER A 127 6.94 5.04 1.05
C SER A 127 8.15 5.96 0.74
N GLU A 128 8.61 6.75 1.72
CA GLU A 128 9.83 7.57 1.65
C GLU A 128 11.07 6.84 2.15
N GLY A 129 10.94 5.57 2.57
CA GLY A 129 12.04 4.75 3.09
C GLY A 129 12.37 5.00 4.56
N LYS A 130 11.53 5.73 5.31
CA LYS A 130 11.74 5.96 6.74
C LYS A 130 11.39 4.70 7.54
N LEU A 131 12.37 4.14 8.24
CA LEU A 131 12.20 3.02 9.16
C LEU A 131 11.85 3.53 10.57
N VAL A 132 10.81 2.95 11.16
CA VAL A 132 10.44 3.14 12.58
C VAL A 132 10.31 1.75 13.21
N ILE A 133 10.97 1.53 14.36
CA ILE A 133 10.93 0.25 15.10
C ILE A 133 10.40 0.52 16.51
N ASP A 134 9.45 -0.30 16.94
CA ASP A 134 8.95 -0.33 18.32
C ASP A 134 9.47 -1.58 19.04
N ASN A 135 10.63 -1.45 19.66
CA ASN A 135 11.30 -2.55 20.36
C ASN A 135 10.45 -3.09 21.53
N SER A 136 9.55 -2.28 22.10
CA SER A 136 8.73 -2.70 23.25
C SER A 136 7.70 -3.76 22.88
N LYS A 137 7.40 -3.90 21.59
CA LYS A 137 6.44 -4.88 21.05
C LYS A 137 7.08 -6.13 20.47
N ILE A 138 8.40 -6.20 20.44
CA ILE A 138 9.08 -7.36 19.85
C ILE A 138 9.08 -8.52 20.85
N LEU A 139 8.47 -9.62 20.42
CA LEU A 139 8.54 -10.92 21.10
C LEU A 139 9.49 -11.84 20.34
N LEU A 140 10.46 -12.40 21.05
CA LEU A 140 11.40 -13.38 20.48
C LEU A 140 10.93 -14.81 20.82
N PRO A 141 11.26 -15.81 19.96
CA PRO A 141 10.95 -17.20 20.27
C PRO A 141 11.65 -17.66 21.57
N GLY A 142 10.91 -18.29 22.45
CA GLY A 142 11.49 -18.90 23.67
C GLY A 142 11.60 -17.96 24.87
N TYR A 143 11.00 -16.79 24.84
CA TYR A 143 10.90 -15.87 25.99
C TYR A 143 9.44 -15.65 26.38
#